data_7e546a974c594e9b53021e7428de7ff9
#
_entry.id   7e546a974c594e9b53021e7428de7ff9
#
_cell.length_a   1.000
_cell.length_b   1.000
_cell.length_c   1.000
_cell.angle_alpha   90.00
_cell.angle_beta   90.00
_cell.angle_gamma   90.00
#
_symmetry.space_group_name_H-M   'P 1'
#
loop_
_entity.id
_entity.type
_entity.pdbx_description
1 polymer ?
#
loop_
_entity_poly.entity_id
_entity_poly.type
_entity_poly.pdbx_seq_one_letter_code
_entity_poly.pdbx_strand_id
1 'polypeptide(L)'
;MAGSPAGTTALLCHLNKLIAIYSPTITYQRHGWCVIRRICTSVSRCRSQAQTKRKSAPQELVGVVGLEIHAQIHSNTKLFSGSQVGFQAPPNSLVSFFDASLPGTLPVLNRRCVEAAVMTGLALNCTINRKSLFDRKHYFYADLPAGYQITQQRLPIAVDGTLTYSHLGGRKRNTVVTKSVRIKQIQLEQDSGKSLHDDYRSQTLIDLNRAGVGLMELVMEPDMSCGEEAAAAVREMQLILQALGTCQGNMADYEIQRQMVVLESGGTVQNETRSFDGKTGHTIPMRDKEGLQDYRFMPEPNLPPLMVYEACSTAPPGVAPSQLVVLEEVRERLPELPSVRRQRLVETYGILPEHSFTLVNEDGLMDYFEAVVRETKAGPRKVIGWVMNELQGLLHQQNLSVSQSPISPQALAQILNLQENGQISSSIAKQVFQELWKTPGKTAQQIVKEHDLGMVNDSTEIHRICQKVVDSHPDQVQAIRGGNKKVLNKLMGLVQKETKGRADPVLVRAILEQKTS
;
A
#
# COMPACT_ATOMS: atom_id res chain seq x y z
N MET A 1 -37.15 14.93 -34.78
CA MET A 1 -37.14 13.47 -34.85
C MET A 1 -35.91 12.96 -34.10
N ALA A 2 -36.15 12.20 -33.07
CA ALA A 2 -35.18 11.78 -32.09
C ALA A 2 -34.29 10.64 -32.60
N GLY A 3 -33.01 10.73 -32.36
CA GLY A 3 -32.02 9.63 -32.48
C GLY A 3 -31.32 9.45 -31.16
N SER A 4 -31.67 8.41 -30.43
CA SER A 4 -31.17 7.97 -29.15
C SER A 4 -29.71 7.54 -29.21
N PRO A 5 -28.85 7.84 -28.21
CA PRO A 5 -27.51 7.31 -28.12
C PRO A 5 -27.52 6.00 -27.32
N ALA A 6 -27.64 4.87 -27.99
CA ALA A 6 -27.45 3.55 -27.43
C ALA A 6 -25.98 3.11 -27.59
N GLY A 7 -25.11 3.57 -26.74
CA GLY A 7 -23.67 3.20 -26.81
C GLY A 7 -22.91 3.22 -25.49
N THR A 8 -23.46 3.86 -24.49
CA THR A 8 -22.75 4.10 -23.21
C THR A 8 -23.03 3.07 -22.12
N THR A 9 -24.04 2.24 -22.28
CA THR A 9 -24.51 1.32 -21.23
C THR A 9 -23.76 -0.02 -21.20
N ALA A 10 -23.06 -0.39 -22.24
CA ALA A 10 -22.35 -1.68 -22.30
C ALA A 10 -20.99 -1.69 -21.60
N LEU A 11 -20.33 -0.53 -21.44
CA LEU A 11 -19.03 -0.42 -20.73
C LEU A 11 -19.18 -0.45 -19.21
N LEU A 12 -20.30 -0.01 -18.68
CA LEU A 12 -20.61 0.03 -17.23
C LEU A 12 -20.91 -1.36 -16.63
N CYS A 13 -21.43 -2.31 -17.43
CA CYS A 13 -21.78 -3.64 -16.94
C CYS A 13 -20.58 -4.57 -16.68
N HIS A 14 -19.40 -4.30 -17.23
CA HIS A 14 -18.21 -5.13 -16.96
C HIS A 14 -17.41 -4.69 -15.72
N LEU A 15 -17.50 -3.44 -15.31
CA LEU A 15 -16.89 -2.93 -14.09
C LEU A 15 -17.60 -3.44 -12.80
N ASN A 16 -18.92 -3.63 -12.85
CA ASN A 16 -19.72 -4.04 -11.68
C ASN A 16 -19.50 -5.47 -11.17
N LYS A 17 -18.78 -6.34 -11.88
CA LYS A 17 -18.52 -7.73 -11.45
C LYS A 17 -17.18 -7.94 -10.74
N LEU A 18 -16.31 -6.93 -10.67
CA LEU A 18 -14.94 -7.08 -10.22
C LEU A 18 -14.65 -6.56 -8.79
N ILE A 19 -15.58 -5.85 -8.17
CA ILE A 19 -15.30 -5.04 -6.97
C ILE A 19 -15.76 -5.67 -5.64
N ALA A 20 -16.41 -6.83 -5.67
CA ALA A 20 -17.04 -7.41 -4.47
C ALA A 20 -16.10 -8.13 -3.47
N ILE A 21 -14.75 -8.03 -3.54
CA ILE A 21 -13.86 -8.90 -2.74
C ILE A 21 -12.79 -8.18 -1.90
N TYR A 22 -12.64 -6.86 -1.94
CA TYR A 22 -11.67 -6.18 -1.06
C TYR A 22 -12.34 -5.08 -0.25
N SER A 23 -12.70 -5.40 0.98
CA SER A 23 -12.86 -4.45 2.07
C SER A 23 -11.64 -4.59 2.99
N PRO A 24 -10.63 -3.73 2.91
CA PRO A 24 -9.63 -3.62 3.97
C PRO A 24 -10.11 -2.59 4.97
N THR A 25 -10.40 -3.05 6.15
CA THR A 25 -10.63 -2.20 7.30
C THR A 25 -9.28 -1.81 7.88
N ILE A 26 -8.96 -0.53 7.86
CA ILE A 26 -7.70 0.01 8.38
C ILE A 26 -7.96 0.79 9.64
N THR A 27 -7.28 0.38 10.70
CA THR A 27 -7.24 1.06 11.99
C THR A 27 -6.19 2.19 12.00
N TYR A 28 -6.54 3.24 12.71
CA TYR A 28 -5.83 4.49 12.88
C TYR A 28 -4.37 4.36 13.38
N GLN A 29 -3.43 5.01 12.69
CA GLN A 29 -2.33 5.73 13.35
C GLN A 29 -1.97 7.03 12.59
N ARG A 30 -1.54 8.03 13.36
CA ARG A 30 -1.41 9.46 13.06
C ARG A 30 -0.29 9.78 12.06
N HIS A 31 -0.54 10.80 11.20
CA HIS A 31 0.38 11.75 10.54
C HIS A 31 0.73 11.54 9.06
N GLY A 32 0.44 12.57 8.25
CA GLY A 32 1.03 12.87 6.96
C GLY A 32 0.09 12.79 5.74
N TRP A 33 0.13 13.82 4.91
CA TRP A 33 -0.79 14.06 3.80
C TRP A 33 -0.19 13.63 2.46
N CYS A 34 -0.87 12.75 1.72
CA CYS A 34 -0.71 12.61 0.27
C CYS A 34 -2.03 12.98 -0.39
N VAL A 35 -2.04 13.95 -1.28
CA VAL A 35 -3.26 14.37 -2.01
C VAL A 35 -3.11 13.93 -3.46
N ILE A 36 -3.98 13.03 -3.92
CA ILE A 36 -4.10 12.76 -5.36
C ILE A 36 -4.97 13.87 -5.94
N ARG A 37 -4.36 14.77 -6.73
CA ARG A 37 -5.08 15.91 -7.29
C ARG A 37 -5.85 15.60 -8.57
N ARG A 38 -5.46 14.59 -9.36
CA ARG A 38 -6.09 14.38 -10.65
C ARG A 38 -5.97 12.94 -11.16
N ILE A 39 -7.11 12.32 -11.43
CA ILE A 39 -7.20 11.20 -12.36
C ILE A 39 -7.80 11.77 -13.64
N CYS A 40 -6.98 11.99 -14.67
CA CYS A 40 -7.47 12.41 -15.97
C CYS A 40 -7.79 11.19 -16.81
N THR A 41 -9.07 10.93 -17.06
CA THR A 41 -9.49 9.99 -18.09
C THR A 41 -9.77 10.77 -19.38
N SER A 42 -8.91 10.62 -20.38
CA SER A 42 -9.18 11.15 -21.71
C SER A 42 -9.40 10.01 -22.70
N VAL A 43 -10.45 10.10 -23.49
CA VAL A 43 -10.67 9.20 -24.63
C VAL A 43 -10.04 9.87 -25.84
N SER A 44 -8.83 9.47 -26.21
CA SER A 44 -8.19 9.99 -27.43
C SER A 44 -8.63 9.19 -28.65
N ARG A 45 -9.21 9.91 -29.63
CA ARG A 45 -9.41 9.38 -31.00
C ARG A 45 -8.07 9.43 -31.74
N CYS A 46 -7.42 8.29 -31.96
CA CYS A 46 -6.37 8.21 -32.97
C CYS A 46 -6.98 8.48 -34.37
N ARG A 47 -6.65 9.62 -34.96
CA ARG A 47 -6.90 9.87 -36.39
C ARG A 47 -5.80 9.14 -37.18
N SER A 48 -6.11 7.98 -37.76
CA SER A 48 -5.32 7.45 -38.86
C SER A 48 -5.75 8.13 -40.16
N GLN A 49 -4.76 8.61 -40.93
CA GLN A 49 -4.98 9.15 -42.26
C GLN A 49 -5.60 8.09 -43.15
N ALA A 50 -6.62 8.50 -43.87
CA ALA A 50 -7.42 7.68 -44.77
C ALA A 50 -6.61 7.14 -45.95
N GLN A 51 -6.58 5.83 -46.11
CA GLN A 51 -6.53 5.20 -47.42
C GLN A 51 -7.36 3.91 -47.44
N THR A 52 -8.34 3.91 -48.36
CA THR A 52 -9.04 2.79 -49.01
C THR A 52 -9.94 1.88 -48.17
N LYS A 53 -11.19 1.82 -48.64
CA LYS A 53 -12.35 1.02 -48.24
C LYS A 53 -12.02 -0.46 -48.03
N ARG A 54 -11.92 -0.89 -46.75
CA ARG A 54 -12.27 -2.23 -46.30
C ARG A 54 -13.18 -2.06 -45.08
N LYS A 55 -14.28 -2.82 -44.98
CA LYS A 55 -15.16 -2.86 -43.82
C LYS A 55 -14.30 -3.17 -42.60
N SER A 56 -13.95 -2.14 -41.82
CA SER A 56 -13.19 -2.26 -40.59
C SER A 56 -14.13 -2.79 -39.49
N ALA A 57 -13.66 -3.80 -38.75
CA ALA A 57 -14.23 -4.18 -37.46
C ALA A 57 -14.35 -2.94 -36.56
N PRO A 58 -15.33 -2.88 -35.64
CA PRO A 58 -15.48 -1.73 -34.74
C PRO A 58 -14.17 -1.53 -33.98
N GLN A 59 -13.60 -0.33 -34.09
CA GLN A 59 -12.40 0.04 -33.36
C GLN A 59 -12.71 0.01 -31.86
N GLU A 60 -12.09 -0.89 -31.13
CA GLU A 60 -12.24 -1.02 -29.70
C GLU A 60 -11.64 0.24 -29.03
N LEU A 61 -12.45 0.96 -28.26
CA LEU A 61 -11.99 2.13 -27.51
C LEU A 61 -11.23 1.66 -26.27
N VAL A 62 -9.98 2.10 -26.13
CA VAL A 62 -9.14 1.81 -24.97
C VAL A 62 -9.15 3.04 -24.04
N GLY A 63 -9.42 2.81 -22.76
CA GLY A 63 -9.31 3.83 -21.73
C GLY A 63 -7.84 4.18 -21.50
N VAL A 64 -7.58 5.45 -21.20
CA VAL A 64 -6.22 5.97 -20.89
C VAL A 64 -6.29 6.75 -19.58
N VAL A 65 -5.41 6.41 -18.63
CA VAL A 65 -5.35 7.03 -17.31
C VAL A 65 -3.97 7.59 -17.06
N GLY A 66 -3.89 8.88 -16.76
CA GLY A 66 -2.70 9.55 -16.22
C GLY A 66 -2.93 9.99 -14.79
N LEU A 67 -1.87 10.13 -14.01
CA LEU A 67 -1.90 10.54 -12.60
C LEU A 67 -1.00 11.74 -12.37
N GLU A 68 -1.50 12.67 -11.55
CA GLU A 68 -0.73 13.73 -10.91
C GLU A 68 -0.82 13.53 -9.40
N ILE A 69 0.31 13.34 -8.73
CA ILE A 69 0.36 13.05 -7.29
C ILE A 69 1.09 14.19 -6.59
N HIS A 70 0.42 14.80 -5.62
CA HIS A 70 1.05 15.75 -4.70
C HIS A 70 1.40 15.04 -3.40
N ALA A 71 2.67 14.83 -3.16
CA ALA A 71 3.19 14.21 -1.95
C ALA A 71 3.74 15.27 -1.01
N GLN A 72 3.15 15.41 0.17
CA GLN A 72 3.65 16.32 1.20
C GLN A 72 4.96 15.79 1.77
N ILE A 73 6.02 16.59 1.66
CA ILE A 73 7.36 16.22 2.10
C ILE A 73 7.43 16.20 3.62
N HIS A 74 7.99 15.13 4.16
CA HIS A 74 8.27 15.03 5.58
C HIS A 74 9.47 15.90 5.97
N SER A 75 9.18 17.08 6.46
CA SER A 75 10.15 18.07 6.93
C SER A 75 9.65 18.79 8.18
N ASN A 76 10.55 19.20 9.05
CA ASN A 76 10.22 19.96 10.26
C ASN A 76 9.81 21.41 9.96
N THR A 77 10.29 21.96 8.84
CA THR A 77 10.00 23.32 8.42
C THR A 77 9.46 23.36 6.99
N LYS A 78 8.84 24.46 6.61
CA LYS A 78 8.24 24.68 5.30
C LYS A 78 9.29 24.77 4.18
N LEU A 79 8.83 24.78 2.92
CA LEU A 79 9.72 24.75 1.75
C LEU A 79 10.57 26.01 1.62
N PHE A 80 10.01 27.18 1.88
CA PHE A 80 10.65 28.48 1.68
C PHE A 80 10.69 29.36 2.94
N SER A 81 10.36 28.80 4.10
CA SER A 81 10.43 29.51 5.38
C SER A 81 10.84 28.58 6.53
N GLY A 82 11.31 29.17 7.62
CA GLY A 82 11.66 28.45 8.86
C GLY A 82 10.46 28.11 9.75
N SER A 83 9.22 28.43 9.36
CA SER A 83 8.03 28.04 10.11
C SER A 83 7.90 26.53 10.20
N GLN A 84 7.51 26.06 11.38
CA GLN A 84 7.31 24.64 11.62
C GLN A 84 6.13 24.07 10.84
N VAL A 85 6.21 22.79 10.49
CA VAL A 85 5.10 22.01 9.97
C VAL A 85 4.49 21.21 11.12
N GLY A 86 3.23 21.44 11.43
CA GLY A 86 2.53 20.76 12.52
C GLY A 86 1.12 20.35 12.13
N PHE A 87 0.73 19.13 12.54
CA PHE A 87 -0.63 18.64 12.36
C PHE A 87 -1.51 19.10 13.54
N GLN A 88 -2.73 19.57 13.24
CA GLN A 88 -3.71 20.02 14.24
C GLN A 88 -3.22 21.17 15.15
N ALA A 89 -2.28 21.97 14.70
CA ALA A 89 -1.92 23.21 15.40
C ALA A 89 -3.09 24.21 15.37
N PRO A 90 -3.18 25.12 16.35
CA PRO A 90 -4.18 26.19 16.32
C PRO A 90 -4.11 26.97 15.00
N PRO A 91 -5.25 27.43 14.44
CA PRO A 91 -5.26 28.14 13.17
C PRO A 91 -4.28 29.33 13.17
N ASN A 92 -3.54 29.49 12.08
CA ASN A 92 -2.58 30.57 11.86
C ASN A 92 -1.45 30.68 12.90
N SER A 93 -1.16 29.62 13.67
CA SER A 93 -0.09 29.65 14.68
C SER A 93 1.30 29.28 14.12
N LEU A 94 1.35 28.64 12.92
CA LEU A 94 2.58 28.20 12.26
C LEU A 94 2.78 28.93 10.92
N VAL A 95 2.75 30.27 10.96
CA VAL A 95 2.80 31.11 9.76
C VAL A 95 3.93 32.11 9.90
N SER A 96 4.88 32.12 8.96
CA SER A 96 5.91 33.15 8.86
C SER A 96 5.39 34.40 8.13
N PHE A 97 6.14 35.47 8.21
CA PHE A 97 5.84 36.69 7.42
C PHE A 97 5.90 36.41 5.90
N PHE A 98 6.78 35.49 5.47
CA PHE A 98 6.82 35.03 4.08
C PHE A 98 5.56 34.25 3.69
N ASP A 99 5.12 33.32 4.54
CA ASP A 99 3.90 32.50 4.27
C ASP A 99 2.64 33.39 4.23
N ALA A 100 2.63 34.48 5.00
CA ALA A 100 1.57 35.50 5.01
C ALA A 100 1.74 36.54 3.90
N SER A 101 2.77 36.43 3.07
CA SER A 101 3.07 37.32 1.94
C SER A 101 3.26 38.77 2.34
N LEU A 102 3.86 39.05 3.50
CA LEU A 102 4.17 40.41 3.90
C LEU A 102 5.24 41.03 3.01
N PRO A 103 5.09 42.28 2.59
CA PRO A 103 6.05 42.97 1.75
C PRO A 103 7.48 42.96 2.33
N GLY A 104 8.47 42.76 1.47
CA GLY A 104 9.89 42.73 1.84
C GLY A 104 10.41 41.35 2.32
N THR A 105 9.56 40.33 2.41
CA THR A 105 9.99 38.97 2.77
C THR A 105 10.49 38.23 1.55
N LEU A 106 11.52 37.39 1.75
CA LEU A 106 12.16 36.59 0.69
C LEU A 106 12.11 35.09 1.02
N PRO A 107 11.99 34.23 -0.01
CA PRO A 107 12.01 32.79 0.16
C PRO A 107 13.42 32.27 0.51
N VAL A 108 13.50 31.30 1.42
CA VAL A 108 14.73 30.58 1.76
C VAL A 108 14.47 29.07 1.57
N LEU A 109 15.15 28.47 0.61
CA LEU A 109 14.92 27.07 0.21
C LEU A 109 15.35 26.09 1.30
N ASN A 110 14.46 25.16 1.62
CA ASN A 110 14.70 24.09 2.58
C ASN A 110 15.46 22.93 1.93
N ARG A 111 16.71 22.69 2.35
CA ARG A 111 17.57 21.61 1.87
C ARG A 111 16.92 20.23 2.03
N ARG A 112 16.24 19.94 3.15
CA ARG A 112 15.59 18.64 3.38
C ARG A 112 14.54 18.33 2.32
N CYS A 113 13.80 19.32 1.86
CA CYS A 113 12.82 19.14 0.78
C CYS A 113 13.51 18.81 -0.54
N VAL A 114 14.65 19.42 -0.84
CA VAL A 114 15.45 19.12 -2.03
C VAL A 114 16.00 17.70 -1.97
N GLU A 115 16.60 17.29 -0.84
CA GLU A 115 17.10 15.92 -0.65
C GLU A 115 15.99 14.88 -0.80
N ALA A 116 14.80 15.14 -0.27
CA ALA A 116 13.65 14.24 -0.39
C ALA A 116 13.23 14.07 -1.85
N ALA A 117 13.19 15.17 -2.63
CA ALA A 117 12.83 15.12 -4.04
C ALA A 117 13.89 14.39 -4.89
N VAL A 118 15.18 14.64 -4.62
CA VAL A 118 16.29 13.92 -5.28
C VAL A 118 16.24 12.43 -4.95
N MET A 119 16.07 12.08 -3.68
CA MET A 119 15.96 10.68 -3.24
C MET A 119 14.79 9.96 -3.91
N THR A 120 13.64 10.62 -4.00
CA THR A 120 12.45 10.08 -4.69
C THR A 120 12.71 9.91 -6.19
N GLY A 121 13.35 10.90 -6.83
CA GLY A 121 13.73 10.81 -8.24
C GLY A 121 14.69 9.65 -8.52
N LEU A 122 15.70 9.45 -7.67
CA LEU A 122 16.62 8.32 -7.80
C LEU A 122 15.91 6.97 -7.61
N ALA A 123 15.02 6.85 -6.63
CA ALA A 123 14.24 5.63 -6.39
C ALA A 123 13.30 5.27 -7.55
N LEU A 124 12.87 6.27 -8.31
CA LEU A 124 11.99 6.15 -9.48
C LEU A 124 12.76 6.13 -10.81
N ASN A 125 14.07 5.92 -10.77
CA ASN A 125 14.96 5.90 -11.93
C ASN A 125 14.86 7.15 -12.82
N CYS A 126 14.56 8.31 -12.22
CA CYS A 126 14.55 9.58 -12.93
C CYS A 126 15.97 10.09 -13.21
N THR A 127 16.09 10.86 -14.28
CA THR A 127 17.26 11.72 -14.52
C THR A 127 17.15 12.94 -13.62
N ILE A 128 18.11 13.13 -12.71
CA ILE A 128 18.19 14.29 -11.83
C ILE A 128 18.84 15.46 -12.57
N ASN A 129 18.14 16.57 -12.69
CA ASN A 129 18.68 17.78 -13.28
C ASN A 129 19.72 18.43 -12.35
N ARG A 130 20.94 18.65 -12.86
CA ARG A 130 22.03 19.32 -12.14
C ARG A 130 21.72 20.76 -11.80
N LYS A 131 20.87 21.38 -12.60
CA LYS A 131 20.38 22.74 -12.45
C LYS A 131 18.88 22.72 -12.58
N SER A 132 18.16 23.24 -11.58
CA SER A 132 16.69 23.40 -11.60
C SER A 132 16.33 24.86 -11.42
N LEU A 133 15.16 25.25 -11.91
CA LEU A 133 14.67 26.63 -11.85
C LEU A 133 13.32 26.67 -11.15
N PHE A 134 13.10 27.74 -10.41
CA PHE A 134 11.81 28.03 -9.81
C PHE A 134 11.01 29.04 -10.66
N ASP A 135 9.70 28.82 -10.67
CA ASP A 135 8.73 29.64 -11.39
C ASP A 135 7.58 30.03 -10.46
N ARG A 136 6.94 31.17 -10.74
CA ARG A 136 5.69 31.58 -10.14
C ARG A 136 4.52 31.14 -11.02
N LYS A 137 3.67 30.28 -10.49
CA LYS A 137 2.40 29.87 -11.08
C LYS A 137 1.31 30.78 -10.53
N HIS A 138 0.88 31.77 -11.31
CA HIS A 138 -0.09 32.77 -10.88
C HIS A 138 -1.52 32.23 -10.96
N TYR A 139 -2.22 32.30 -9.84
CA TYR A 139 -3.65 32.10 -9.71
C TYR A 139 -4.13 32.70 -8.38
N PHE A 140 -5.40 33.06 -8.29
CA PHE A 140 -5.91 33.85 -7.18
C PHE A 140 -6.92 33.06 -6.36
N TYR A 141 -6.52 32.72 -5.14
CA TYR A 141 -7.38 32.14 -4.11
C TYR A 141 -7.12 32.82 -2.77
N ALA A 142 -8.16 32.86 -1.93
CA ALA A 142 -8.05 33.49 -0.59
C ALA A 142 -7.01 32.82 0.30
N ASP A 143 -6.77 31.52 0.15
CA ASP A 143 -5.78 30.74 0.89
C ASP A 143 -4.38 30.74 0.24
N LEU A 144 -4.18 31.54 -0.79
CA LEU A 144 -2.88 31.80 -1.42
C LEU A 144 -2.58 33.29 -1.43
N PRO A 145 -2.15 33.87 -0.31
CA PRO A 145 -2.06 35.33 -0.14
C PRO A 145 -1.09 36.02 -1.10
N ALA A 146 -0.06 35.31 -1.59
CA ALA A 146 0.86 35.83 -2.61
C ALA A 146 0.23 36.01 -3.99
N GLY A 147 -0.91 35.37 -4.29
CA GLY A 147 -1.50 35.30 -5.62
C GLY A 147 -0.71 34.42 -6.60
N TYR A 148 0.30 33.74 -6.14
CA TYR A 148 1.07 32.75 -6.92
C TYR A 148 1.61 31.62 -6.01
N GLN A 149 1.89 30.50 -6.63
CA GLN A 149 2.57 29.35 -6.04
C GLN A 149 3.97 29.23 -6.65
N ILE A 150 5.00 29.06 -5.83
CA ILE A 150 6.34 28.76 -6.34
C ILE A 150 6.40 27.29 -6.68
N THR A 151 6.82 26.99 -7.91
CA THR A 151 6.92 25.65 -8.49
C THR A 151 8.16 25.52 -9.39
N GLN A 152 8.35 24.40 -10.08
CA GLN A 152 9.47 24.16 -11.01
C GLN A 152 8.94 23.70 -12.39
N GLN A 153 8.34 24.61 -13.15
CA GLN A 153 7.70 24.25 -14.43
C GLN A 153 8.69 24.09 -15.59
N ARG A 154 9.65 25.03 -15.75
CA ARG A 154 10.55 25.06 -16.91
C ARG A 154 11.68 24.06 -16.81
N LEU A 155 12.22 23.84 -15.62
CA LEU A 155 13.34 22.93 -15.38
C LEU A 155 13.16 22.29 -14.01
N PRO A 156 12.37 21.22 -13.93
CA PRO A 156 12.06 20.53 -12.68
C PRO A 156 13.28 19.83 -12.12
N ILE A 157 13.20 19.34 -10.87
CA ILE A 157 14.32 18.68 -10.20
C ILE A 157 14.67 17.32 -10.83
N ALA A 158 13.68 16.59 -11.35
CA ALA A 158 13.88 15.30 -12.00
C ALA A 158 12.89 15.10 -13.16
N VAL A 159 13.32 14.32 -14.16
CA VAL A 159 12.57 13.99 -15.37
C VAL A 159 12.79 12.54 -15.79
N ASP A 160 11.94 12.05 -16.70
CA ASP A 160 12.10 10.79 -17.44
C ASP A 160 12.31 9.56 -16.52
N GLY A 161 11.44 9.42 -15.52
CA GLY A 161 11.46 8.29 -14.60
C GLY A 161 10.55 7.14 -15.01
N THR A 162 10.57 6.09 -14.18
CA THR A 162 9.70 4.92 -14.36
C THR A 162 9.29 4.37 -13.00
N LEU A 163 7.99 4.21 -12.80
CA LEU A 163 7.42 3.47 -11.67
C LEU A 163 7.00 2.09 -12.15
N THR A 164 7.62 1.05 -11.59
CA THR A 164 7.18 -0.35 -11.77
C THR A 164 6.30 -0.74 -10.62
N TYR A 165 5.08 -1.21 -10.91
CA TYR A 165 4.09 -1.59 -9.92
C TYR A 165 3.54 -2.98 -10.22
N SER A 166 2.99 -3.65 -9.20
CA SER A 166 2.41 -4.97 -9.32
C SER A 166 0.98 -4.97 -8.79
N HIS A 167 0.13 -5.80 -9.41
CA HIS A 167 -1.23 -6.07 -8.93
C HIS A 167 -1.58 -7.55 -9.10
N LEU A 168 -2.58 -8.01 -8.36
CA LEU A 168 -3.08 -9.38 -8.51
C LEU A 168 -4.03 -9.45 -9.70
N GLY A 169 -3.67 -10.22 -10.70
CA GLY A 169 -4.43 -10.39 -11.93
C GLY A 169 -4.80 -11.85 -12.23
N GLY A 170 -5.38 -12.09 -13.43
CA GLY A 170 -5.78 -13.40 -13.91
C GLY A 170 -7.19 -13.83 -13.45
N ARG A 171 -7.70 -14.92 -14.04
CA ARG A 171 -9.08 -15.42 -13.78
C ARG A 171 -9.36 -15.76 -12.30
N LYS A 172 -8.34 -16.09 -11.52
CA LYS A 172 -8.43 -16.41 -10.08
C LYS A 172 -7.82 -15.34 -9.18
N ARG A 173 -7.34 -14.20 -9.73
CA ARG A 173 -6.64 -13.12 -9.00
C ARG A 173 -5.46 -13.61 -8.12
N ASN A 174 -4.82 -14.71 -8.52
CA ASN A 174 -3.71 -15.33 -7.79
C ASN A 174 -2.37 -15.19 -8.52
N THR A 175 -2.32 -14.38 -9.58
CA THR A 175 -1.08 -14.17 -10.34
C THR A 175 -0.65 -12.73 -10.19
N VAL A 176 0.57 -12.50 -9.76
CA VAL A 176 1.16 -11.16 -9.73
C VAL A 176 1.49 -10.73 -11.15
N VAL A 177 0.86 -9.65 -11.59
CA VAL A 177 1.14 -9.00 -12.87
C VAL A 177 1.92 -7.73 -12.60
N THR A 178 3.08 -7.59 -13.23
CA THR A 178 3.94 -6.39 -13.10
C THR A 178 3.83 -5.55 -14.36
N LYS A 179 3.62 -4.26 -14.16
CA LYS A 179 3.55 -3.22 -15.20
C LYS A 179 4.41 -2.02 -14.81
N SER A 180 4.59 -1.11 -15.75
CA SER A 180 5.31 0.14 -15.51
C SER A 180 4.55 1.32 -16.11
N VAL A 181 4.71 2.49 -15.47
CA VAL A 181 4.24 3.78 -15.95
C VAL A 181 5.42 4.75 -15.97
N ARG A 182 5.52 5.55 -17.02
CA ARG A 182 6.54 6.59 -17.14
C ARG A 182 6.20 7.78 -16.25
N ILE A 183 7.22 8.32 -15.61
CA ILE A 183 7.15 9.56 -14.85
C ILE A 183 7.73 10.66 -15.73
N LYS A 184 6.89 11.62 -16.11
CA LYS A 184 7.30 12.75 -16.90
C LYS A 184 8.26 13.66 -16.15
N GLN A 185 7.87 14.04 -14.92
CA GLN A 185 8.67 14.93 -14.10
C GLN A 185 8.30 14.84 -12.62
N ILE A 186 9.24 15.27 -11.78
CA ILE A 186 9.06 15.55 -10.36
C ILE A 186 9.46 17.00 -10.13
N GLN A 187 8.60 17.75 -9.46
CA GLN A 187 8.84 19.16 -9.16
C GLN A 187 8.54 19.49 -7.70
N LEU A 188 9.26 20.46 -7.17
CA LEU A 188 9.01 21.00 -5.84
C LEU A 188 7.97 22.12 -5.95
N GLU A 189 6.99 22.10 -5.07
CA GLU A 189 5.94 23.11 -4.97
C GLU A 189 5.66 23.50 -3.52
N GLN A 190 5.23 24.72 -3.28
CA GLN A 190 4.66 25.11 -2.01
C GLN A 190 3.16 24.83 -1.96
N ASP A 191 2.66 24.32 -0.83
CA ASP A 191 1.21 24.12 -0.64
C ASP A 191 0.49 25.45 -0.40
N SER A 192 -0.82 25.48 -0.67
CA SER A 192 -1.71 26.61 -0.30
C SER A 192 -2.22 26.45 1.14
N GLY A 193 -2.82 27.48 1.69
CA GLY A 193 -3.53 27.43 2.95
C GLY A 193 -4.81 26.57 2.88
N LYS A 194 -5.65 26.74 3.88
CA LYS A 194 -6.95 26.06 3.99
C LYS A 194 -8.06 27.09 4.10
N SER A 195 -9.05 27.00 3.22
CA SER A 195 -10.29 27.78 3.29
C SER A 195 -11.36 26.95 4.01
N LEU A 196 -12.00 27.54 4.99
CA LEU A 196 -13.11 26.96 5.74
C LEU A 196 -14.35 27.82 5.51
N HIS A 197 -15.31 27.31 4.76
CA HIS A 197 -16.56 28.00 4.48
C HIS A 197 -17.52 27.79 5.64
N ASP A 198 -18.04 28.89 6.17
CA ASP A 198 -19.10 28.94 7.17
C ASP A 198 -20.35 29.52 6.50
N ASP A 199 -21.19 28.66 5.95
CA ASP A 199 -22.41 29.04 5.24
C ASP A 199 -23.40 29.73 6.16
N TYR A 200 -23.39 29.39 7.46
CA TYR A 200 -24.30 29.99 8.44
C TYR A 200 -24.02 31.47 8.69
N ARG A 201 -22.73 31.85 8.68
CA ARG A 201 -22.28 33.25 8.87
C ARG A 201 -21.93 33.96 7.57
N SER A 202 -22.07 33.28 6.43
CA SER A 202 -21.64 33.78 5.11
C SER A 202 -20.19 34.27 5.14
N GLN A 203 -19.31 33.51 5.77
CA GLN A 203 -17.89 33.84 5.95
C GLN A 203 -17.00 32.70 5.46
N THR A 204 -15.82 33.08 4.97
CA THR A 204 -14.74 32.12 4.69
C THR A 204 -13.57 32.43 5.62
N LEU A 205 -13.25 31.50 6.50
CA LEU A 205 -12.10 31.56 7.39
C LEU A 205 -10.89 30.98 6.69
N ILE A 206 -9.73 31.64 6.80
CA ILE A 206 -8.48 31.21 6.17
C ILE A 206 -7.50 30.77 7.26
N ASP A 207 -6.99 29.55 7.11
CA ASP A 207 -5.90 29.01 7.92
C ASP A 207 -4.66 28.81 7.03
N LEU A 208 -3.61 29.57 7.29
CA LEU A 208 -2.35 29.56 6.55
C LEU A 208 -1.30 28.60 7.15
N ASN A 209 -1.64 27.79 8.16
CA ASN A 209 -0.70 26.84 8.74
C ASN A 209 -0.10 25.90 7.69
N ARG A 210 -0.89 25.51 6.68
CA ARG A 210 -0.46 24.64 5.57
C ARG A 210 0.25 25.42 4.46
N ALA A 211 -0.03 26.72 4.30
CA ALA A 211 0.59 27.55 3.26
C ALA A 211 2.12 27.50 3.36
N GLY A 212 2.79 27.20 2.24
CA GLY A 212 4.24 27.09 2.17
C GLY A 212 4.83 25.73 2.58
N VAL A 213 4.02 24.75 3.00
CA VAL A 213 4.48 23.37 3.22
C VAL A 213 5.01 22.79 1.91
N GLY A 214 6.13 22.06 1.98
CA GLY A 214 6.76 21.49 0.79
C GLY A 214 5.98 20.32 0.21
N LEU A 215 5.70 20.38 -1.07
CA LEU A 215 5.12 19.30 -1.87
C LEU A 215 6.11 18.83 -2.93
N MET A 216 6.05 17.53 -3.24
CA MET A 216 6.54 16.98 -4.51
C MET A 216 5.32 16.73 -5.40
N GLU A 217 5.27 17.35 -6.56
CA GLU A 217 4.33 16.98 -7.61
C GLU A 217 5.01 15.97 -8.53
N LEU A 218 4.41 14.77 -8.62
CA LEU A 218 4.85 13.70 -9.52
C LEU A 218 3.84 13.59 -10.65
N VAL A 219 4.28 13.86 -11.87
CA VAL A 219 3.44 13.82 -13.07
C VAL A 219 3.75 12.53 -13.84
N MET A 220 2.76 11.66 -13.98
CA MET A 220 2.87 10.41 -14.72
C MET A 220 2.27 10.54 -16.11
N GLU A 221 2.88 9.85 -17.07
CA GLU A 221 2.32 9.74 -18.43
C GLU A 221 1.05 8.88 -18.41
N PRO A 222 0.15 9.05 -19.38
CA PRO A 222 -1.11 8.32 -19.44
C PRO A 222 -0.92 6.89 -20.01
N ASP A 223 -0.09 6.10 -19.37
CA ASP A 223 0.27 4.75 -19.80
C ASP A 223 -0.63 3.65 -19.20
N MET A 224 -1.49 3.99 -18.24
CA MET A 224 -2.40 3.05 -17.59
C MET A 224 -3.73 2.96 -18.33
N SER A 225 -4.39 1.82 -18.27
CA SER A 225 -5.60 1.53 -19.05
C SER A 225 -6.88 1.42 -18.20
N CYS A 226 -6.76 1.27 -16.88
CA CYS A 226 -7.92 1.12 -16.00
C CYS A 226 -7.64 1.63 -14.58
N GLY A 227 -8.70 1.75 -13.78
CA GLY A 227 -8.61 2.20 -12.39
C GLY A 227 -7.84 1.24 -11.46
N GLU A 228 -7.88 -0.08 -11.72
CA GLU A 228 -7.11 -1.06 -10.93
C GLU A 228 -5.60 -0.85 -11.11
N GLU A 229 -5.15 -0.55 -12.32
CA GLU A 229 -3.74 -0.22 -12.58
C GLU A 229 -3.33 1.09 -11.91
N ALA A 230 -4.20 2.10 -11.97
CA ALA A 230 -3.95 3.38 -11.30
C ALA A 230 -3.86 3.22 -9.78
N ALA A 231 -4.76 2.45 -9.17
CA ALA A 231 -4.73 2.16 -7.74
C ALA A 231 -3.45 1.40 -7.33
N ALA A 232 -3.03 0.41 -8.13
CA ALA A 232 -1.80 -0.32 -7.88
C ALA A 232 -0.55 0.56 -8.01
N ALA A 233 -0.50 1.45 -9.01
CA ALA A 233 0.58 2.41 -9.19
C ALA A 233 0.67 3.39 -8.02
N VAL A 234 -0.47 3.91 -7.53
CA VAL A 234 -0.51 4.79 -6.35
C VAL A 234 -0.07 4.04 -5.10
N ARG A 235 -0.51 2.80 -4.91
CA ARG A 235 -0.08 1.99 -3.76
C ARG A 235 1.42 1.73 -3.77
N GLU A 236 1.99 1.37 -4.91
CA GLU A 236 3.44 1.19 -5.03
C GLU A 236 4.20 2.49 -4.75
N MET A 237 3.74 3.61 -5.28
CA MET A 237 4.30 4.93 -4.99
C MET A 237 4.27 5.24 -3.49
N GLN A 238 3.15 4.97 -2.83
CA GLN A 238 3.00 5.14 -1.39
C GLN A 238 4.05 4.33 -0.62
N LEU A 239 4.20 3.04 -0.94
CA LEU A 239 5.18 2.16 -0.31
C LEU A 239 6.62 2.65 -0.52
N ILE A 240 6.93 3.15 -1.72
CA ILE A 240 8.25 3.74 -2.02
C ILE A 240 8.48 4.98 -1.15
N LEU A 241 7.55 5.93 -1.14
CA LEU A 241 7.68 7.17 -0.36
C LEU A 241 7.78 6.91 1.16
N GLN A 242 7.06 5.91 1.66
CA GLN A 242 7.16 5.46 3.04
C GLN A 242 8.53 4.82 3.34
N ALA A 243 9.01 3.94 2.46
CA ALA A 243 10.33 3.31 2.60
C ALA A 243 11.46 4.35 2.59
N LEU A 244 11.36 5.37 1.75
CA LEU A 244 12.31 6.49 1.69
C LEU A 244 12.22 7.43 2.90
N GLY A 245 11.12 7.41 3.67
CA GLY A 245 10.85 8.38 4.74
C GLY A 245 10.70 9.82 4.22
N THR A 246 10.36 10.00 2.94
CA THR A 246 10.19 11.30 2.31
C THR A 246 8.77 11.84 2.42
N CYS A 247 7.80 10.96 2.58
CA CYS A 247 6.39 11.27 2.79
C CYS A 247 5.75 10.18 3.66
N GLN A 248 4.70 10.53 4.41
CA GLN A 248 4.00 9.54 5.25
C GLN A 248 2.91 8.75 4.50
N GLY A 249 2.41 9.28 3.38
CA GLY A 249 1.64 8.53 2.38
C GLY A 249 0.26 7.98 2.76
N ASN A 250 -0.36 8.42 3.87
CA ASN A 250 -1.52 7.74 4.47
C ASN A 250 -2.90 8.03 3.87
N MET A 251 -3.01 8.84 2.79
CA MET A 251 -4.31 9.37 2.33
C MET A 251 -4.79 8.93 0.96
N ALA A 252 -3.92 8.30 0.16
CA ALA A 252 -4.28 7.90 -1.20
C ALA A 252 -5.45 6.90 -1.23
N ASP A 253 -5.47 5.97 -0.29
CA ASP A 253 -6.45 4.87 -0.24
C ASP A 253 -7.89 5.36 -0.04
N TYR A 254 -8.10 6.37 0.80
CA TYR A 254 -9.45 6.90 1.10
C TYR A 254 -10.09 7.62 -0.09
N GLU A 255 -9.31 8.42 -0.81
CA GLU A 255 -9.84 9.16 -1.94
C GLU A 255 -10.12 8.26 -3.14
N ILE A 256 -9.26 7.29 -3.40
CA ILE A 256 -9.49 6.27 -4.44
C ILE A 256 -10.77 5.49 -4.14
N GLN A 257 -10.94 4.99 -2.93
CA GLN A 257 -12.16 4.26 -2.53
C GLN A 257 -13.42 5.11 -2.68
N ARG A 258 -13.37 6.39 -2.25
CA ARG A 258 -14.50 7.31 -2.41
C ARG A 258 -14.88 7.49 -3.88
N GLN A 259 -13.90 7.75 -4.75
CA GLN A 259 -14.15 7.93 -6.17
C GLN A 259 -14.69 6.67 -6.82
N MET A 260 -14.18 5.51 -6.44
CA MET A 260 -14.70 4.22 -6.90
C MET A 260 -16.17 4.05 -6.52
N VAL A 261 -16.55 4.30 -5.27
CA VAL A 261 -17.94 4.20 -4.79
C VAL A 261 -18.88 5.15 -5.56
N VAL A 262 -18.43 6.39 -5.84
CA VAL A 262 -19.22 7.35 -6.62
C VAL A 262 -19.44 6.84 -8.05
N LEU A 263 -18.40 6.32 -8.69
CA LEU A 263 -18.49 5.78 -10.06
C LEU A 263 -19.35 4.51 -10.12
N GLU A 264 -19.25 3.64 -9.13
CA GLU A 264 -20.06 2.42 -9.01
C GLU A 264 -21.54 2.70 -8.83
N SER A 265 -21.87 3.75 -8.08
CA SER A 265 -23.26 4.20 -7.89
C SER A 265 -23.85 4.90 -9.13
N GLY A 266 -23.08 5.01 -10.24
CA GLY A 266 -23.49 5.69 -11.45
C GLY A 266 -23.37 7.21 -11.38
N GLY A 267 -22.70 7.74 -10.36
CA GLY A 267 -22.39 9.15 -10.23
C GLY A 267 -21.19 9.58 -11.08
N THR A 268 -20.92 10.88 -11.10
CA THR A 268 -19.73 11.45 -11.73
C THR A 268 -18.81 12.03 -10.66
N VAL A 269 -17.51 11.76 -10.78
CA VAL A 269 -16.51 12.38 -9.91
C VAL A 269 -16.32 13.82 -10.37
N GLN A 270 -16.60 14.77 -9.47
CA GLN A 270 -16.43 16.20 -9.75
C GLN A 270 -14.96 16.61 -9.66
N ASN A 271 -14.58 17.61 -10.45
CA ASN A 271 -13.21 18.14 -10.42
C ASN A 271 -13.07 19.14 -9.26
N GLU A 272 -12.80 18.61 -8.08
CA GLU A 272 -12.71 19.34 -6.82
C GLU A 272 -11.40 19.06 -6.08
N THR A 273 -10.99 19.99 -5.21
CA THR A 273 -9.92 19.74 -4.25
C THR A 273 -10.54 19.23 -2.96
N ARG A 274 -10.02 18.13 -2.42
CA ARG A 274 -10.51 17.52 -1.18
C ARG A 274 -9.41 17.48 -0.12
N SER A 275 -9.83 17.55 1.14
CA SER A 275 -8.97 17.39 2.32
C SER A 275 -9.44 16.18 3.11
N PHE A 276 -8.51 15.51 3.78
CA PHE A 276 -8.86 14.44 4.70
C PHE A 276 -9.24 15.02 6.08
N ASP A 277 -10.39 14.61 6.58
CA ASP A 277 -10.80 14.91 7.94
C ASP A 277 -10.42 13.75 8.87
N GLY A 278 -9.41 13.98 9.70
CA GLY A 278 -8.92 12.97 10.65
C GLY A 278 -9.92 12.59 11.74
N LYS A 279 -11.03 13.33 11.92
CA LYS A 279 -12.08 12.98 12.87
C LYS A 279 -13.09 11.99 12.30
N THR A 280 -13.46 12.19 11.04
CA THR A 280 -14.46 11.34 10.36
C THR A 280 -13.82 10.19 9.58
N GLY A 281 -12.52 10.25 9.29
CA GLY A 281 -11.83 9.27 8.45
C GLY A 281 -12.19 9.35 6.96
N HIS A 282 -12.81 10.45 6.52
CA HIS A 282 -13.24 10.64 5.14
C HIS A 282 -12.61 11.89 4.52
N THR A 283 -12.58 11.94 3.19
CA THR A 283 -12.22 13.15 2.47
C THR A 283 -13.43 14.07 2.36
N ILE A 284 -13.24 15.36 2.62
CA ILE A 284 -14.25 16.41 2.49
C ILE A 284 -13.87 17.37 1.36
N PRO A 285 -14.83 17.88 0.57
CA PRO A 285 -14.55 18.87 -0.46
C PRO A 285 -14.03 20.15 0.18
N MET A 286 -13.02 20.75 -0.45
CA MET A 286 -12.46 22.05 -0.02
C MET A 286 -12.85 23.17 -0.96
N ARG A 287 -12.81 22.92 -2.25
CA ARG A 287 -13.17 23.88 -3.30
C ARG A 287 -13.39 23.16 -4.62
N ASP A 288 -14.24 23.70 -5.46
CA ASP A 288 -14.37 23.30 -6.85
C ASP A 288 -13.18 23.84 -7.64
N LYS A 289 -12.66 23.06 -8.57
CA LYS A 289 -11.81 23.56 -9.63
C LYS A 289 -12.73 24.14 -10.69
N GLU A 290 -12.87 25.46 -10.70
CA GLU A 290 -13.46 26.16 -11.84
C GLU A 290 -12.73 25.75 -13.11
N GLY A 291 -13.46 25.67 -14.24
CA GLY A 291 -12.95 25.14 -15.50
C GLY A 291 -11.64 25.79 -15.95
N LEU A 292 -11.06 25.33 -17.04
CA LEU A 292 -9.76 25.66 -17.62
C LEU A 292 -9.12 26.96 -17.08
N GLN A 293 -8.32 26.85 -16.00
CA GLN A 293 -7.56 27.98 -15.49
C GLN A 293 -6.35 28.18 -16.37
N ASP A 294 -6.25 29.35 -16.97
CA ASP A 294 -5.06 29.82 -17.68
C ASP A 294 -4.00 30.24 -16.65
N TYR A 295 -3.17 29.25 -16.23
CA TYR A 295 -2.05 29.55 -15.33
C TYR A 295 -0.96 30.32 -16.09
N ARG A 296 -0.56 31.47 -15.54
CA ARG A 296 0.57 32.25 -16.07
C ARG A 296 1.81 31.92 -15.28
N PHE A 297 2.82 31.42 -15.96
CA PHE A 297 4.12 31.11 -15.37
C PHE A 297 5.12 32.22 -15.63
N MET A 298 5.82 32.66 -14.59
CA MET A 298 6.90 33.62 -14.65
C MET A 298 8.11 33.13 -13.83
N PRO A 299 9.35 33.45 -14.22
CA PRO A 299 10.52 33.12 -13.39
C PRO A 299 10.38 33.66 -11.97
N GLU A 300 10.77 32.86 -10.96
CA GLU A 300 10.89 33.35 -9.59
C GLU A 300 12.19 34.15 -9.44
N PRO A 301 12.13 35.48 -9.26
CA PRO A 301 13.32 36.32 -9.27
C PRO A 301 14.13 36.25 -7.98
N ASN A 302 13.54 35.80 -6.88
CA ASN A 302 14.15 35.79 -5.55
C ASN A 302 14.83 34.47 -5.18
N LEU A 303 14.77 33.46 -6.06
CA LEU A 303 15.45 32.19 -5.87
C LEU A 303 16.50 32.01 -6.97
N PRO A 304 17.79 31.79 -6.59
CA PRO A 304 18.79 31.40 -7.56
C PRO A 304 18.49 30.02 -8.13
N PRO A 305 19.09 29.63 -9.28
CA PRO A 305 19.02 28.27 -9.75
C PRO A 305 19.46 27.28 -8.68
N LEU A 306 18.66 26.23 -8.47
CA LEU A 306 19.03 25.14 -7.58
C LEU A 306 20.08 24.27 -8.27
N MET A 307 21.23 24.06 -7.61
CA MET A 307 22.30 23.21 -8.11
C MET A 307 22.40 21.93 -7.31
N VAL A 308 22.45 20.80 -8.00
CA VAL A 308 22.68 19.47 -7.43
C VAL A 308 23.99 18.92 -7.98
N TYR A 309 24.88 18.49 -7.11
CA TYR A 309 26.25 18.06 -7.47
C TYR A 309 26.35 16.54 -7.51
N GLU A 310 27.21 15.97 -8.39
CA GLU A 310 27.45 14.53 -8.43
C GLU A 310 28.18 14.08 -7.17
N ALA A 311 29.33 14.71 -6.92
CA ALA A 311 30.20 14.44 -5.79
C ALA A 311 30.60 15.75 -5.11
N CYS A 312 31.04 15.69 -3.86
CA CYS A 312 31.55 16.87 -3.14
C CYS A 312 32.69 17.57 -3.88
N SER A 313 33.55 16.83 -4.61
CA SER A 313 34.64 17.34 -5.41
C SER A 313 34.21 18.23 -6.59
N THR A 314 32.96 18.15 -7.01
CA THR A 314 32.40 18.95 -8.11
C THR A 314 31.74 20.25 -7.64
N ALA A 315 31.73 20.50 -6.34
CA ALA A 315 31.17 21.71 -5.76
C ALA A 315 32.09 22.91 -5.89
N PRO A 316 31.57 24.14 -5.99
CA PRO A 316 32.41 25.35 -6.00
C PRO A 316 33.22 25.49 -4.70
N PRO A 317 34.42 26.01 -4.77
CA PRO A 317 35.23 26.25 -3.58
C PRO A 317 34.56 27.30 -2.66
N GLY A 318 34.61 27.06 -1.35
CA GLY A 318 34.06 27.98 -0.34
C GLY A 318 32.59 27.75 0.04
N VAL A 319 31.89 26.82 -0.60
CA VAL A 319 30.54 26.41 -0.18
C VAL A 319 30.65 25.33 0.89
N ALA A 320 29.99 25.55 2.03
CA ALA A 320 29.99 24.56 3.11
C ALA A 320 29.28 23.27 2.66
N PRO A 321 29.82 22.07 2.99
CA PRO A 321 29.17 20.79 2.65
C PRO A 321 27.71 20.69 3.12
N SER A 322 27.41 21.33 4.27
CA SER A 322 26.04 21.40 4.81
C SER A 322 25.05 22.16 3.93
N GLN A 323 25.52 22.91 2.93
CA GLN A 323 24.68 23.66 1.98
C GLN A 323 24.53 22.95 0.63
N LEU A 324 25.25 21.85 0.42
CA LEU A 324 25.24 21.09 -0.82
C LEU A 324 24.24 19.93 -0.78
N VAL A 325 23.67 19.62 -1.93
CA VAL A 325 22.96 18.35 -2.16
C VAL A 325 23.79 17.55 -3.14
N VAL A 326 24.30 16.40 -2.69
CA VAL A 326 25.25 15.54 -3.40
C VAL A 326 24.59 14.22 -3.74
N LEU A 327 24.56 13.85 -5.03
CA LEU A 327 23.87 12.66 -5.51
C LEU A 327 24.45 11.36 -4.95
N GLU A 328 25.78 11.25 -4.88
CA GLU A 328 26.46 10.08 -4.31
C GLU A 328 26.01 9.82 -2.88
N GLU A 329 25.99 10.85 -2.02
CA GLU A 329 25.53 10.74 -0.63
C GLU A 329 24.05 10.36 -0.53
N VAL A 330 23.21 10.86 -1.45
CA VAL A 330 21.79 10.51 -1.47
C VAL A 330 21.58 9.08 -1.95
N ARG A 331 22.36 8.60 -2.95
CA ARG A 331 22.32 7.21 -3.43
C ARG A 331 22.71 6.21 -2.34
N GLU A 332 23.74 6.50 -1.56
CA GLU A 332 24.17 5.63 -0.46
C GLU A 332 23.12 5.49 0.65
N ARG A 333 22.27 6.50 0.80
CA ARG A 333 21.19 6.51 1.79
C ARG A 333 19.88 5.88 1.30
N LEU A 334 19.82 5.42 0.03
CA LEU A 334 18.60 4.78 -0.49
C LEU A 334 18.34 3.47 0.27
N PRO A 335 17.16 3.31 0.88
CA PRO A 335 16.79 2.06 1.52
C PRO A 335 16.41 0.98 0.50
N GLU A 336 16.27 -0.23 0.96
CA GLU A 336 15.72 -1.31 0.15
C GLU A 336 14.27 -1.00 -0.26
N LEU A 337 14.03 -0.90 -1.58
CA LEU A 337 12.73 -0.55 -2.15
C LEU A 337 11.75 -1.73 -2.10
N PRO A 338 10.42 -1.49 -2.13
CA PRO A 338 9.40 -2.54 -2.05
C PRO A 338 9.55 -3.65 -3.09
N SER A 339 9.91 -3.32 -4.33
CA SER A 339 10.16 -4.30 -5.39
C SER A 339 11.34 -5.21 -5.08
N VAL A 340 12.44 -4.65 -4.54
CA VAL A 340 13.63 -5.40 -4.12
C VAL A 340 13.31 -6.30 -2.92
N ARG A 341 12.54 -5.79 -1.94
CA ARG A 341 12.07 -6.60 -0.80
C ARG A 341 11.25 -7.80 -1.26
N ARG A 342 10.32 -7.61 -2.20
CA ARG A 342 9.53 -8.73 -2.75
C ARG A 342 10.40 -9.79 -3.41
N GLN A 343 11.37 -9.37 -4.22
CA GLN A 343 12.30 -10.28 -4.85
C GLN A 343 13.16 -11.03 -3.82
N ARG A 344 13.74 -10.33 -2.86
CA ARG A 344 14.54 -10.92 -1.77
C ARG A 344 13.75 -11.97 -0.99
N LEU A 345 12.49 -11.71 -0.65
CA LEU A 345 11.64 -12.67 0.05
C LEU A 345 11.44 -13.97 -0.74
N VAL A 346 11.21 -13.86 -2.06
CA VAL A 346 11.07 -15.03 -2.93
C VAL A 346 12.39 -15.81 -3.01
N GLU A 347 13.51 -15.14 -3.21
CA GLU A 347 14.83 -15.77 -3.37
C GLU A 347 15.33 -16.38 -2.06
N THR A 348 15.21 -15.65 -0.94
CA THR A 348 15.73 -16.09 0.36
C THR A 348 14.90 -17.20 0.99
N TYR A 349 13.58 -17.09 0.92
CA TYR A 349 12.69 -18.00 1.64
C TYR A 349 11.97 -19.01 0.75
N GLY A 350 12.09 -18.91 -0.58
CA GLY A 350 11.44 -19.80 -1.54
C GLY A 350 9.91 -19.75 -1.45
N ILE A 351 9.33 -18.60 -1.05
CA ILE A 351 7.89 -18.38 -1.01
C ILE A 351 7.36 -17.95 -2.37
N LEU A 352 6.04 -18.01 -2.56
CA LEU A 352 5.42 -17.63 -3.82
C LEU A 352 5.41 -16.10 -4.00
N PRO A 353 5.48 -15.59 -5.25
CA PRO A 353 5.42 -14.14 -5.52
C PRO A 353 4.18 -13.45 -4.95
N GLU A 354 3.02 -14.10 -4.98
CA GLU A 354 1.78 -13.59 -4.37
C GLU A 354 1.88 -13.44 -2.85
N HIS A 355 2.60 -14.33 -2.17
CA HIS A 355 2.86 -14.20 -0.74
C HIS A 355 3.80 -13.03 -0.45
N SER A 356 4.88 -12.87 -1.21
CA SER A 356 5.80 -11.74 -1.06
C SER A 356 5.10 -10.41 -1.34
N PHE A 357 4.20 -10.37 -2.33
CA PHE A 357 3.36 -9.22 -2.62
C PHE A 357 2.51 -8.83 -1.40
N THR A 358 1.80 -9.79 -0.80
CA THR A 358 0.96 -9.52 0.39
C THR A 358 1.82 -9.09 1.59
N LEU A 359 2.95 -9.77 1.85
CA LEU A 359 3.84 -9.42 2.97
C LEU A 359 4.34 -7.98 2.91
N VAL A 360 4.70 -7.49 1.72
CA VAL A 360 5.24 -6.13 1.55
C VAL A 360 4.13 -5.07 1.51
N ASN A 361 2.94 -5.43 1.04
CA ASN A 361 1.83 -4.49 0.91
C ASN A 361 1.04 -4.29 2.22
N GLU A 362 1.13 -5.24 3.17
CA GLU A 362 0.49 -5.14 4.48
C GLU A 362 1.48 -4.63 5.53
N ASP A 363 1.12 -3.55 6.22
CA ASP A 363 2.01 -2.89 7.17
C ASP A 363 2.42 -3.81 8.33
N GLY A 364 3.72 -3.96 8.54
CA GLY A 364 4.32 -4.78 9.59
C GLY A 364 4.27 -6.30 9.36
N LEU A 365 3.59 -6.79 8.30
CA LEU A 365 3.42 -8.23 8.07
C LEU A 365 4.72 -8.92 7.65
N MET A 366 5.55 -8.23 6.86
CA MET A 366 6.87 -8.72 6.46
C MET A 366 7.78 -8.91 7.69
N ASP A 367 7.85 -7.90 8.55
CA ASP A 367 8.69 -7.94 9.75
C ASP A 367 8.22 -9.03 10.71
N TYR A 368 6.90 -9.19 10.84
CA TYR A 368 6.31 -10.28 11.61
C TYR A 368 6.72 -11.65 11.06
N PHE A 369 6.59 -11.87 9.74
CA PHE A 369 6.98 -13.12 9.09
C PHE A 369 8.47 -13.42 9.31
N GLU A 370 9.35 -12.46 9.06
CA GLU A 370 10.80 -12.64 9.24
C GLU A 370 11.18 -12.88 10.70
N ALA A 371 10.49 -12.25 11.65
CA ALA A 371 10.69 -12.52 13.09
C ALA A 371 10.30 -13.96 13.46
N VAL A 372 9.17 -14.47 12.95
CA VAL A 372 8.78 -15.87 13.17
C VAL A 372 9.80 -16.84 12.58
N VAL A 373 10.24 -16.59 11.32
CA VAL A 373 11.22 -17.46 10.65
C VAL A 373 12.52 -17.55 11.41
N ARG A 374 12.98 -16.44 12.02
CA ARG A 374 14.22 -16.43 12.83
C ARG A 374 14.13 -17.24 14.11
N GLU A 375 12.94 -17.36 14.71
CA GLU A 375 12.74 -17.99 16.01
C GLU A 375 12.22 -19.42 15.95
N THR A 376 11.80 -19.88 14.76
CA THR A 376 11.27 -21.24 14.60
C THR A 376 12.23 -22.15 13.84
N LYS A 377 12.14 -23.45 14.14
CA LYS A 377 12.78 -24.52 13.35
C LYS A 377 11.95 -24.90 12.11
N ALA A 378 10.71 -24.44 12.05
CA ALA A 378 9.83 -24.70 10.90
C ALA A 378 10.33 -23.99 9.65
N GLY A 379 10.24 -24.64 8.49
CA GLY A 379 10.64 -24.04 7.22
C GLY A 379 9.76 -22.84 6.83
N PRO A 380 10.31 -21.85 6.09
CA PRO A 380 9.59 -20.62 5.70
C PRO A 380 8.25 -20.88 5.00
N ARG A 381 8.14 -21.95 4.21
CA ARG A 381 6.87 -22.34 3.54
C ARG A 381 5.76 -22.71 4.53
N LYS A 382 6.11 -23.28 5.68
CA LYS A 382 5.15 -23.58 6.72
C LYS A 382 4.75 -22.31 7.47
N VAL A 383 5.73 -21.46 7.80
CA VAL A 383 5.50 -20.17 8.45
C VAL A 383 4.57 -19.28 7.62
N ILE A 384 4.83 -19.15 6.31
CA ILE A 384 3.98 -18.30 5.45
C ILE A 384 2.55 -18.81 5.39
N GLY A 385 2.34 -20.14 5.37
CA GLY A 385 0.99 -20.73 5.43
C GLY A 385 0.23 -20.31 6.71
N TRP A 386 0.90 -20.26 7.84
CA TRP A 386 0.30 -19.81 9.12
C TRP A 386 0.02 -18.31 9.13
N VAL A 387 0.96 -17.52 8.63
CA VAL A 387 0.80 -16.06 8.58
C VAL A 387 -0.37 -15.67 7.65
N MET A 388 -0.47 -16.28 6.45
CA MET A 388 -1.50 -15.95 5.48
C MET A 388 -2.89 -16.49 5.83
N ASN A 389 -2.97 -17.73 6.34
CA ASN A 389 -4.28 -18.37 6.53
C ASN A 389 -4.83 -18.18 7.95
N GLU A 390 -3.99 -18.35 8.98
CA GLU A 390 -4.45 -18.32 10.36
C GLU A 390 -4.39 -16.89 10.95
N LEU A 391 -3.22 -16.25 10.89
CA LEU A 391 -3.03 -14.92 11.48
C LEU A 391 -3.84 -13.85 10.72
N GLN A 392 -3.58 -13.70 9.42
CA GLN A 392 -4.23 -12.66 8.61
C GLN A 392 -5.74 -12.88 8.54
N GLY A 393 -6.21 -14.15 8.49
CA GLY A 393 -7.62 -14.48 8.54
C GLY A 393 -8.32 -13.94 9.80
N LEU A 394 -7.73 -14.09 10.98
CA LEU A 394 -8.29 -13.55 12.23
C LEU A 394 -8.16 -12.03 12.35
N LEU A 395 -7.03 -11.46 11.92
CA LEU A 395 -6.84 -10.01 11.88
C LEU A 395 -7.94 -9.34 11.04
N HIS A 396 -8.20 -9.86 9.85
CA HIS A 396 -9.26 -9.35 8.98
C HIS A 396 -10.66 -9.52 9.58
N GLN A 397 -10.97 -10.67 10.19
CA GLN A 397 -12.26 -10.89 10.84
C GLN A 397 -12.53 -9.91 11.98
N GLN A 398 -11.50 -9.52 12.71
CA GLN A 398 -11.61 -8.61 13.85
C GLN A 398 -11.24 -7.18 13.56
N ASN A 399 -10.89 -6.89 12.31
CA ASN A 399 -10.53 -5.55 11.87
C ASN A 399 -9.30 -4.98 12.59
N LEU A 400 -8.31 -5.80 12.81
CA LEU A 400 -7.08 -5.45 13.50
C LEU A 400 -5.90 -5.34 12.53
N SER A 401 -4.97 -4.42 12.81
CA SER A 401 -3.66 -4.37 12.14
C SER A 401 -2.71 -5.41 12.73
N VAL A 402 -1.62 -5.71 12.03
CA VAL A 402 -0.58 -6.63 12.51
C VAL A 402 0.02 -6.15 13.84
N SER A 403 0.20 -4.83 14.01
CA SER A 403 0.72 -4.24 15.26
C SER A 403 -0.22 -4.39 16.45
N GLN A 404 -1.51 -4.64 16.21
CA GLN A 404 -2.53 -4.89 17.24
C GLN A 404 -2.78 -6.38 17.48
N SER A 405 -2.02 -7.26 16.81
CA SER A 405 -2.15 -8.71 16.98
C SER A 405 -1.92 -9.11 18.42
N PRO A 406 -2.84 -9.86 19.05
CA PRO A 406 -2.63 -10.43 20.37
C PRO A 406 -1.57 -11.55 20.38
N ILE A 407 -1.22 -12.08 19.20
CA ILE A 407 -0.20 -13.12 19.05
C ILE A 407 1.09 -12.50 18.53
N SER A 408 2.13 -12.50 19.36
CA SER A 408 3.46 -12.05 18.97
C SER A 408 4.14 -13.05 18.03
N PRO A 409 5.16 -12.63 17.25
CA PRO A 409 5.98 -13.55 16.46
C PRO A 409 6.56 -14.69 17.28
N GLN A 410 6.99 -14.42 18.50
CA GLN A 410 7.53 -15.41 19.44
C GLN A 410 6.49 -16.46 19.82
N ALA A 411 5.25 -16.04 20.09
CA ALA A 411 4.17 -16.95 20.44
C ALA A 411 3.82 -17.90 19.27
N LEU A 412 3.78 -17.39 18.04
CA LEU A 412 3.58 -18.20 16.85
C LEU A 412 4.76 -19.16 16.63
N ALA A 413 5.99 -18.69 16.79
CA ALA A 413 7.19 -19.53 16.69
C ALA A 413 7.18 -20.67 17.72
N GLN A 414 6.73 -20.42 18.95
CA GLN A 414 6.57 -21.47 19.97
C GLN A 414 5.57 -22.55 19.54
N ILE A 415 4.41 -22.17 18.99
CA ILE A 415 3.43 -23.15 18.46
C ILE A 415 4.06 -24.01 17.38
N LEU A 416 4.75 -23.39 16.44
CA LEU A 416 5.41 -24.09 15.34
C LEU A 416 6.51 -25.02 15.84
N ASN A 417 7.29 -24.60 16.82
CA ASN A 417 8.33 -25.42 17.43
C ASN A 417 7.76 -26.63 18.18
N LEU A 418 6.64 -26.46 18.92
CA LEU A 418 5.94 -27.57 19.55
C LEU A 418 5.44 -28.60 18.51
N GLN A 419 4.97 -28.09 17.37
CA GLN A 419 4.53 -28.94 16.26
C GLN A 419 5.71 -29.66 15.57
N GLU A 420 6.83 -28.98 15.30
CA GLU A 420 8.03 -29.58 14.71
C GLU A 420 8.66 -30.64 15.63
N ASN A 421 8.62 -30.41 16.94
CA ASN A 421 9.10 -31.36 17.92
C ASN A 421 8.14 -32.56 18.17
N GLY A 422 7.01 -32.65 17.44
CA GLY A 422 6.02 -33.71 17.60
C GLY A 422 5.25 -33.67 18.91
N GLN A 423 5.29 -32.59 19.66
CA GLN A 423 4.58 -32.44 20.94
C GLN A 423 3.08 -32.16 20.76
N ILE A 424 2.70 -31.55 19.66
CA ILE A 424 1.30 -31.29 19.28
C ILE A 424 1.06 -31.60 17.81
N SER A 425 -0.16 -32.02 17.48
CA SER A 425 -0.58 -32.23 16.09
C SER A 425 -0.94 -30.90 15.42
N SER A 426 -1.06 -30.89 14.08
CA SER A 426 -1.46 -29.70 13.32
C SER A 426 -2.85 -29.18 13.72
N SER A 427 -3.79 -30.06 14.09
CA SER A 427 -5.11 -29.68 14.57
C SER A 427 -5.06 -29.03 15.95
N ILE A 428 -4.23 -29.56 16.82
CA ILE A 428 -4.00 -29.00 18.16
C ILE A 428 -3.28 -27.66 18.08
N ALA A 429 -2.29 -27.52 17.19
CA ALA A 429 -1.60 -26.25 16.96
C ALA A 429 -2.58 -25.10 16.62
N LYS A 430 -3.60 -25.39 15.78
CA LYS A 430 -4.66 -24.42 15.48
C LYS A 430 -5.55 -24.11 16.68
N GLN A 431 -5.85 -25.08 17.51
CA GLN A 431 -6.60 -24.85 18.77
C GLN A 431 -5.81 -23.99 19.74
N VAL A 432 -4.50 -24.28 19.92
CA VAL A 432 -3.61 -23.48 20.76
C VAL A 432 -3.52 -22.04 20.24
N PHE A 433 -3.43 -21.86 18.93
CA PHE A 433 -3.43 -20.53 18.31
C PHE A 433 -4.72 -19.74 18.60
N GLN A 434 -5.89 -20.39 18.45
CA GLN A 434 -7.17 -19.76 18.78
C GLN A 434 -7.33 -19.44 20.27
N GLU A 435 -6.78 -20.28 21.15
CA GLU A 435 -6.85 -20.04 22.58
C GLU A 435 -5.89 -18.92 23.02
N LEU A 436 -4.68 -18.86 22.46
CA LEU A 436 -3.77 -17.74 22.64
C LEU A 436 -4.38 -16.40 22.16
N TRP A 437 -5.18 -16.45 21.10
CA TRP A 437 -5.90 -15.26 20.62
C TRP A 437 -6.87 -14.72 21.67
N LYS A 438 -7.56 -15.59 22.41
CA LYS A 438 -8.55 -15.23 23.44
C LYS A 438 -7.90 -14.88 24.79
N THR A 439 -6.72 -15.44 25.08
CA THR A 439 -6.04 -15.30 26.36
C THR A 439 -4.63 -14.72 26.20
N PRO A 440 -4.52 -13.41 25.88
CA PRO A 440 -3.22 -12.76 25.73
C PRO A 440 -2.37 -12.88 27.01
N GLY A 441 -1.09 -13.14 26.83
CA GLY A 441 -0.13 -13.25 27.95
C GLY A 441 0.19 -14.66 28.43
N LYS A 442 -0.54 -15.68 27.97
CA LYS A 442 -0.16 -17.08 28.17
C LYS A 442 0.87 -17.53 27.13
N THR A 443 1.66 -18.54 27.47
CA THR A 443 2.55 -19.20 26.50
C THR A 443 1.85 -20.40 25.86
N ALA A 444 2.29 -20.79 24.66
CA ALA A 444 1.76 -21.97 23.99
C ALA A 444 1.91 -23.25 24.84
N GLN A 445 3.03 -23.38 25.55
CA GLN A 445 3.27 -24.51 26.45
C GLN A 445 2.30 -24.54 27.65
N GLN A 446 1.96 -23.38 28.23
CA GLN A 446 0.97 -23.29 29.30
C GLN A 446 -0.40 -23.78 28.83
N ILE A 447 -0.85 -23.32 27.68
CA ILE A 447 -2.15 -23.73 27.11
C ILE A 447 -2.16 -25.25 26.84
N VAL A 448 -1.09 -25.79 26.25
CA VAL A 448 -0.98 -27.23 25.99
C VAL A 448 -1.11 -28.04 27.28
N LYS A 449 -0.47 -27.58 28.39
CA LYS A 449 -0.54 -28.25 29.70
C LYS A 449 -1.91 -28.08 30.36
N GLU A 450 -2.46 -26.89 30.42
CA GLU A 450 -3.74 -26.59 31.04
C GLU A 450 -4.92 -27.36 30.43
N HIS A 451 -4.90 -27.52 29.13
CA HIS A 451 -5.97 -28.20 28.40
C HIS A 451 -5.65 -29.65 28.04
N ASP A 452 -4.55 -30.19 28.53
CA ASP A 452 -4.08 -31.56 28.23
C ASP A 452 -4.06 -31.86 26.72
N LEU A 453 -3.44 -30.95 25.94
CA LEU A 453 -3.42 -31.01 24.47
C LEU A 453 -2.19 -31.71 23.89
N GLY A 454 -1.34 -32.29 24.74
CA GLY A 454 -0.15 -33.02 24.31
C GLY A 454 -0.49 -34.24 23.43
N MET A 455 0.45 -34.62 22.56
CA MET A 455 0.32 -35.84 21.75
C MET A 455 0.22 -37.07 22.66
N VAL A 456 -0.64 -38.00 22.32
CA VAL A 456 -0.69 -39.31 22.95
C VAL A 456 0.46 -40.13 22.36
N ASN A 457 1.51 -40.31 23.17
CA ASN A 457 2.71 -41.08 22.75
C ASN A 457 2.62 -42.56 23.11
N ASP A 458 1.57 -42.97 23.86
CA ASP A 458 1.38 -44.37 24.18
C ASP A 458 0.84 -45.17 22.98
N SER A 459 1.74 -45.89 22.33
CA SER A 459 1.43 -46.74 21.18
C SER A 459 0.35 -47.77 21.52
N THR A 460 0.30 -48.29 22.74
CA THR A 460 -0.68 -49.31 23.18
C THR A 460 -2.08 -48.72 23.22
N GLU A 461 -2.21 -47.49 23.73
CA GLU A 461 -3.49 -46.80 23.77
C GLU A 461 -4.00 -46.42 22.35
N ILE A 462 -3.11 -45.98 21.46
CA ILE A 462 -3.48 -45.71 20.05
C ILE A 462 -3.93 -47.01 19.35
N HIS A 463 -3.22 -48.14 19.59
CA HIS A 463 -3.62 -49.44 19.05
C HIS A 463 -5.00 -49.88 19.58
N ARG A 464 -5.30 -49.63 20.89
CA ARG A 464 -6.59 -49.93 21.49
C ARG A 464 -7.72 -49.12 20.88
N ILE A 465 -7.51 -47.79 20.69
CA ILE A 465 -8.49 -46.92 20.08
C ILE A 465 -8.73 -47.28 18.58
N CYS A 466 -7.67 -47.57 17.82
CA CYS A 466 -7.79 -48.03 16.46
C CYS A 466 -8.58 -49.34 16.35
N GLN A 467 -8.35 -50.28 17.28
CA GLN A 467 -9.11 -51.56 17.34
C GLN A 467 -10.60 -51.29 17.59
N LYS A 468 -10.91 -50.47 18.62
CA LYS A 468 -12.29 -50.06 18.92
C LYS A 468 -13.01 -49.47 17.71
N VAL A 469 -12.34 -48.59 16.95
CA VAL A 469 -12.92 -47.96 15.77
C VAL A 469 -13.15 -48.99 14.65
N VAL A 470 -12.19 -49.87 14.42
CA VAL A 470 -12.32 -50.97 13.43
C VAL A 470 -13.50 -51.89 13.78
N ASP A 471 -13.61 -52.32 15.03
CA ASP A 471 -14.67 -53.22 15.51
C ASP A 471 -16.08 -52.55 15.46
N SER A 472 -16.14 -51.23 15.66
CA SER A 472 -17.40 -50.47 15.62
C SER A 472 -17.87 -50.15 14.18
N HIS A 473 -17.06 -50.40 13.15
CA HIS A 473 -17.36 -49.99 11.78
C HIS A 473 -17.04 -51.07 10.76
N PRO A 474 -17.67 -52.29 10.86
CA PRO A 474 -17.36 -53.46 10.02
C PRO A 474 -17.62 -53.20 8.52
N ASP A 475 -18.67 -52.44 8.18
CA ASP A 475 -19.00 -52.14 6.77
C ASP A 475 -17.87 -51.34 6.08
N GLN A 476 -17.26 -50.41 6.80
CA GLN A 476 -16.15 -49.61 6.27
C GLN A 476 -14.88 -50.44 6.12
N VAL A 477 -14.62 -51.34 7.04
CA VAL A 477 -13.50 -52.27 6.96
C VAL A 477 -13.68 -53.20 5.74
N GLN A 478 -14.88 -53.69 5.49
CA GLN A 478 -15.18 -54.53 4.35
C GLN A 478 -15.02 -53.78 3.01
N ALA A 479 -15.42 -52.49 2.99
CA ALA A 479 -15.20 -51.61 1.84
C ALA A 479 -13.71 -51.34 1.54
N ILE A 480 -12.86 -51.26 2.57
CA ILE A 480 -11.41 -51.09 2.43
C ILE A 480 -10.81 -52.41 1.86
N ARG A 481 -11.19 -53.56 2.40
CA ARG A 481 -10.79 -54.88 1.88
C ARG A 481 -11.24 -55.11 0.45
N GLY A 482 -12.37 -54.52 0.05
CA GLY A 482 -12.87 -54.49 -1.34
C GLY A 482 -12.13 -53.52 -2.26
N GLY A 483 -11.03 -52.86 -1.80
CA GLY A 483 -10.17 -52.01 -2.62
C GLY A 483 -10.47 -50.49 -2.52
N ASN A 484 -11.47 -50.07 -1.77
CA ASN A 484 -11.81 -48.63 -1.62
C ASN A 484 -10.95 -47.94 -0.55
N LYS A 485 -9.71 -47.56 -0.93
CA LYS A 485 -8.76 -46.88 -0.03
C LYS A 485 -9.23 -45.51 0.47
N LYS A 486 -10.25 -44.87 -0.15
CA LYS A 486 -10.78 -43.59 0.32
C LYS A 486 -11.50 -43.69 1.66
N VAL A 487 -12.05 -44.87 1.98
CA VAL A 487 -12.74 -45.11 3.25
C VAL A 487 -11.78 -45.12 4.44
N LEU A 488 -10.51 -45.40 4.25
CA LEU A 488 -9.47 -45.34 5.29
C LEU A 488 -9.40 -43.95 5.92
N ASN A 489 -9.53 -42.87 5.14
CA ASN A 489 -9.53 -41.53 5.65
C ASN A 489 -10.72 -41.23 6.58
N LYS A 490 -11.86 -41.93 6.39
CA LYS A 490 -13.02 -41.82 7.27
C LYS A 490 -12.75 -42.51 8.62
N LEU A 491 -12.11 -43.70 8.63
CA LEU A 491 -11.69 -44.34 9.88
C LEU A 491 -10.62 -43.50 10.63
N MET A 492 -9.65 -42.94 9.90
CA MET A 492 -8.67 -42.00 10.46
C MET A 492 -9.37 -40.80 11.15
N GLY A 493 -10.39 -40.22 10.52
CA GLY A 493 -11.17 -39.13 11.07
C GLY A 493 -11.89 -39.52 12.37
N LEU A 494 -12.39 -40.75 12.48
CA LEU A 494 -13.02 -41.28 13.70
C LEU A 494 -12.00 -41.49 14.82
N VAL A 495 -10.82 -42.02 14.53
CA VAL A 495 -9.72 -42.14 15.53
C VAL A 495 -9.28 -40.79 15.99
N GLN A 496 -9.13 -39.81 15.09
CA GLN A 496 -8.79 -38.43 15.45
C GLN A 496 -9.88 -37.78 16.33
N LYS A 497 -11.15 -38.08 16.09
CA LYS A 497 -12.26 -37.60 16.92
C LYS A 497 -12.21 -38.20 18.33
N GLU A 498 -11.98 -39.51 18.47
CA GLU A 498 -11.84 -40.20 19.77
C GLU A 498 -10.62 -39.69 20.56
N THR A 499 -9.51 -39.42 19.88
CA THR A 499 -8.28 -38.90 20.51
C THR A 499 -8.28 -37.38 20.64
N LYS A 500 -9.36 -36.69 20.26
CA LYS A 500 -9.47 -35.23 20.22
C LYS A 500 -8.33 -34.55 19.44
N GLY A 501 -7.88 -35.18 18.34
CA GLY A 501 -6.80 -34.68 17.50
C GLY A 501 -5.39 -34.90 18.06
N ARG A 502 -5.21 -35.67 19.13
CA ARG A 502 -3.92 -35.89 19.82
C ARG A 502 -3.13 -37.10 19.31
N ALA A 503 -3.69 -37.97 18.48
CA ALA A 503 -2.96 -39.09 17.90
C ALA A 503 -2.18 -38.66 16.65
N ASP A 504 -0.97 -39.22 16.48
CA ASP A 504 -0.17 -39.03 15.26
C ASP A 504 -0.90 -39.63 14.04
N PRO A 505 -1.28 -38.82 13.04
CA PRO A 505 -1.98 -39.32 11.85
C PRO A 505 -1.20 -40.35 11.06
N VAL A 506 0.14 -40.30 11.06
CA VAL A 506 1.00 -41.24 10.36
C VAL A 506 0.96 -42.60 11.06
N LEU A 507 1.10 -42.61 12.38
CA LEU A 507 1.01 -43.80 13.19
C LEU A 507 -0.40 -44.42 13.12
N VAL A 508 -1.44 -43.63 13.25
CA VAL A 508 -2.85 -44.06 13.13
C VAL A 508 -3.08 -44.71 11.77
N ARG A 509 -2.57 -44.13 10.69
CA ARG A 509 -2.70 -44.66 9.35
C ARG A 509 -2.04 -46.03 9.21
N ALA A 510 -0.80 -46.14 9.67
CA ALA A 510 -0.05 -47.43 9.62
C ALA A 510 -0.79 -48.54 10.39
N ILE A 511 -1.29 -48.23 11.60
CA ILE A 511 -2.04 -49.19 12.42
C ILE A 511 -3.36 -49.59 11.74
N LEU A 512 -4.11 -48.63 11.18
CA LEU A 512 -5.37 -48.93 10.49
C LEU A 512 -5.13 -49.73 9.20
N GLU A 513 -4.11 -49.42 8.41
CA GLU A 513 -3.72 -50.21 7.23
C GLU A 513 -3.38 -51.63 7.62
N GLN A 514 -2.63 -51.84 8.70
CA GLN A 514 -2.30 -53.18 9.21
C GLN A 514 -3.53 -53.99 9.68
N LYS A 515 -4.51 -53.28 10.34
CA LYS A 515 -5.71 -53.94 10.88
C LYS A 515 -6.81 -54.19 9.86
N THR A 516 -6.79 -53.50 8.72
CA THR A 516 -7.81 -53.59 7.66
C THR A 516 -7.33 -54.37 6.42
N SER A 517 -6.02 -54.66 6.34
CA SER A 517 -5.55 -55.65 5.37
C SER A 517 -5.95 -57.07 5.81
#